data_5aa9fd2191023885c92b73377540b5e6
#
_entry.id   5aa9fd2191023885c92b73377540b5e6
#
_cell.length_a   1.000
_cell.length_b   1.000
_cell.length_c   1.000
_cell.angle_alpha   90.00
_cell.angle_beta   90.00
_cell.angle_gamma   90.00
#
_symmetry.space_group_name_H-M   'P 1'
#
loop_
_entity.id
_entity.type
_entity.pdbx_description
1 polymer ?
#
loop_
_entity_poly.entity_id
_entity_poly.type
_entity_poly.pdbx_seq_one_letter_code
_entity_poly.pdbx_strand_id
1 'polypeptide(L)'
;MTAALANRREETFLHLAGELLVPLPEGGLWWPEQRLLVVSDLHLEKGSAYAARGQMLPPYDTGATLAVVERLSAQLMPQTIISLGDSFHDRAAELRLPEAYAERIRALTSAHDWIWVEGNHDPDPPAHLGGRAEKTVRLGPLVFRHEPEGEAGEVSGHLHPVAKVKGRGRNVRRRCFASDGARLVMPALGAFTGGLNVLDEAFGKVFPEGLTAFALGEGKVFVLSGGSLLGDVPRGAQWKL
;
A
#
# COMPACT_ATOMS: atom_id res chain seq x y z
N MET A 1 24.83 13.69 3.94
CA MET A 1 23.73 13.64 4.93
C MET A 1 22.99 14.96 4.82
N THR A 2 21.89 14.97 4.11
CA THR A 2 21.16 16.19 3.72
C THR A 2 20.26 16.67 4.87
N ALA A 3 20.19 17.98 5.09
CA ALA A 3 19.46 18.68 6.17
C ALA A 3 17.93 18.36 6.24
N ALA A 4 17.37 17.62 5.29
CA ALA A 4 15.97 17.21 5.28
C ALA A 4 15.60 16.15 6.34
N LEU A 5 16.57 15.47 6.93
CA LEU A 5 16.34 14.43 7.96
C LEU A 5 16.25 15.00 9.38
N ALA A 6 16.60 16.26 9.60
CA ALA A 6 16.74 16.85 10.95
C ALA A 6 15.41 17.20 11.64
N ASN A 7 14.24 17.04 10.98
CA ASN A 7 12.94 17.42 11.56
C ASN A 7 11.93 16.26 11.65
N ARG A 8 12.35 15.01 11.49
CA ARG A 8 11.49 13.82 11.63
C ARG A 8 11.51 13.34 13.08
N ARG A 9 10.52 13.75 13.83
CA ARG A 9 10.24 13.19 15.17
C ARG A 9 9.91 11.71 15.02
N GLU A 10 10.77 10.84 15.61
CA GLU A 10 10.58 9.39 15.77
C GLU A 10 10.22 8.64 14.46
N GLU A 11 11.19 8.51 13.56
CA GLU A 11 11.03 7.61 12.41
C GLU A 11 10.93 6.15 12.91
N THR A 12 9.87 5.48 12.49
CA THR A 12 9.76 4.02 12.70
C THR A 12 10.51 3.33 11.57
N PHE A 13 11.39 2.41 11.93
CA PHE A 13 12.10 1.58 10.98
C PHE A 13 11.52 0.16 10.95
N LEU A 14 11.56 -0.47 9.79
CA LEU A 14 11.19 -1.84 9.56
C LEU A 14 12.41 -2.57 8.97
N HIS A 15 12.82 -3.65 9.62
CA HIS A 15 13.85 -4.53 9.11
C HIS A 15 13.24 -5.66 8.30
N LEU A 16 13.70 -5.88 7.07
CA LEU A 16 13.26 -6.94 6.18
C LEU A 16 14.45 -7.55 5.43
N ALA A 17 14.70 -8.84 5.64
CA ALA A 17 15.80 -9.56 4.99
C ALA A 17 17.18 -8.85 5.11
N GLY A 18 17.43 -8.17 6.25
CA GLY A 18 18.66 -7.41 6.50
C GLY A 18 18.63 -5.95 6.07
N GLU A 19 17.62 -5.53 5.28
CA GLU A 19 17.47 -4.16 4.81
C GLU A 19 16.69 -3.28 5.79
N LEU A 20 17.01 -1.99 5.80
CA LEU A 20 16.34 -0.99 6.63
C LEU A 20 15.36 -0.17 5.78
N LEU A 21 14.08 -0.35 6.04
CA LEU A 21 12.98 0.29 5.33
C LEU A 21 12.23 1.26 6.26
N VAL A 22 11.62 2.27 5.68
CA VAL A 22 10.83 3.28 6.41
C VAL A 22 9.37 3.20 5.97
N PRO A 23 8.49 2.62 6.81
CA PRO A 23 7.05 2.67 6.58
C PRO A 23 6.55 4.11 6.79
N LEU A 24 5.89 4.67 5.78
CA LEU A 24 5.41 6.05 5.80
C LEU A 24 3.97 6.13 6.34
N PRO A 25 3.59 7.17 7.08
CA PRO A 25 2.24 7.34 7.62
C PRO A 25 1.15 7.36 6.56
N GLU A 26 1.46 7.76 5.35
CA GLU A 26 0.57 7.77 4.19
C GLU A 26 0.29 6.35 3.64
N GLY A 27 1.17 5.39 3.92
CA GLY A 27 1.07 4.01 3.45
C GLY A 27 2.08 3.63 2.36
N GLY A 28 2.96 4.54 1.97
CA GLY A 28 4.13 4.22 1.12
C GLY A 28 5.26 3.57 1.93
N LEU A 29 6.11 2.80 1.29
CA LEU A 29 7.33 2.24 1.85
C LEU A 29 8.54 2.92 1.20
N TRP A 30 9.45 3.45 2.01
CA TRP A 30 10.65 4.10 1.55
C TRP A 30 11.88 3.24 1.85
N TRP A 31 12.70 2.97 0.84
CA TRP A 31 14.01 2.34 0.98
C TRP A 31 15.11 3.37 0.66
N PRO A 32 15.68 4.01 1.70
CA PRO A 32 16.59 5.15 1.52
C PRO A 32 17.83 4.82 0.71
N GLU A 33 18.45 3.64 0.95
CA GLU A 33 19.68 3.23 0.30
C GLU A 33 19.51 3.09 -1.22
N GLN A 34 18.36 2.60 -1.66
CA GLN A 34 18.04 2.43 -3.08
C GLN A 34 17.30 3.63 -3.68
N ARG A 35 16.99 4.65 -2.88
CA ARG A 35 16.12 5.77 -3.29
C ARG A 35 14.86 5.27 -3.97
N LEU A 36 14.27 4.21 -3.39
CA LEU A 36 13.10 3.53 -3.90
C LEU A 36 11.88 3.86 -3.04
N LEU A 37 10.83 4.36 -3.68
CA LEU A 37 9.49 4.48 -3.10
C LEU A 37 8.60 3.35 -3.63
N VAL A 38 7.97 2.61 -2.73
CA VAL A 38 6.96 1.61 -3.09
C VAL A 38 5.59 2.09 -2.62
N VAL A 39 4.62 2.04 -3.52
CA VAL A 39 3.20 2.27 -3.24
C VAL A 39 2.41 1.05 -3.71
N SER A 40 1.29 0.74 -3.07
CA SER A 40 0.53 -0.47 -3.37
C SER A 40 -0.96 -0.19 -3.46
N ASP A 41 -1.65 -0.94 -4.33
CA ASP A 41 -3.11 -0.98 -4.39
C ASP A 41 -3.72 0.43 -4.47
N LEU A 42 -3.33 1.18 -5.51
CA LEU A 42 -3.81 2.55 -5.74
C LEU A 42 -5.29 2.58 -6.10
N HIS A 43 -5.77 1.54 -6.78
CA HIS A 43 -7.15 1.38 -7.24
C HIS A 43 -7.73 2.66 -7.86
N LEU A 44 -6.97 3.30 -8.75
CA LEU A 44 -7.42 4.49 -9.46
C LEU A 44 -8.71 4.19 -10.22
N GLU A 45 -9.59 5.19 -10.35
CA GLU A 45 -10.89 5.08 -11.03
C GLU A 45 -11.89 4.13 -10.33
N LYS A 46 -11.74 3.90 -9.02
CA LYS A 46 -12.70 3.13 -8.23
C LYS A 46 -14.07 3.82 -8.18
N GLY A 47 -14.09 5.12 -7.96
CA GLY A 47 -15.31 5.92 -7.95
C GLY A 47 -16.08 5.82 -9.25
N SER A 48 -15.41 5.94 -10.39
CA SER A 48 -16.02 5.82 -11.72
C SER A 48 -16.52 4.40 -12.02
N ALA A 49 -15.81 3.37 -11.55
CA ALA A 49 -16.24 1.98 -11.67
C ALA A 49 -17.54 1.69 -10.91
N TYR A 50 -17.68 2.24 -9.71
CA TYR A 50 -18.92 2.14 -8.92
C TYR A 50 -20.05 2.94 -9.54
N ALA A 51 -19.78 4.15 -10.03
CA ALA A 51 -20.77 4.97 -10.73
C ALA A 51 -21.33 4.27 -11.99
N ALA A 52 -20.47 3.59 -12.75
CA ALA A 52 -20.88 2.78 -13.90
C ALA A 52 -21.83 1.63 -13.54
N ARG A 53 -21.84 1.21 -12.26
CA ARG A 53 -22.75 0.19 -11.71
C ARG A 53 -23.94 0.79 -10.93
N GLY A 54 -24.17 2.11 -11.06
CA GLY A 54 -25.25 2.82 -10.35
C GLY A 54 -25.00 3.08 -8.87
N GLN A 55 -23.78 2.90 -8.39
CA GLN A 55 -23.38 3.15 -7.00
C GLN A 55 -22.51 4.40 -6.94
N MET A 56 -23.00 5.45 -6.31
CA MET A 56 -22.28 6.73 -6.25
C MET A 56 -21.27 6.72 -5.08
N LEU A 57 -19.99 6.75 -5.40
CA LEU A 57 -18.93 7.15 -4.48
C LEU A 57 -18.52 8.59 -4.78
N PRO A 58 -17.98 9.33 -3.80
CA PRO A 58 -17.42 10.66 -4.07
C PRO A 58 -16.33 10.57 -5.14
N PRO A 59 -16.36 11.41 -6.21
CA PRO A 59 -15.45 11.29 -7.37
C PRO A 59 -14.05 11.88 -7.12
N TYR A 60 -13.50 11.70 -5.92
CA TYR A 60 -12.23 12.31 -5.50
C TYR A 60 -11.11 11.28 -5.31
N ASP A 61 -11.42 10.00 -5.47
CA ASP A 61 -10.51 8.89 -5.15
C ASP A 61 -9.19 8.96 -5.93
N THR A 62 -9.25 9.05 -7.26
CA THR A 62 -8.07 9.15 -8.11
C THR A 62 -7.25 10.39 -7.79
N GLY A 63 -7.90 11.57 -7.71
CA GLY A 63 -7.23 12.83 -7.40
C GLY A 63 -6.57 12.84 -6.02
N ALA A 64 -7.24 12.28 -5.00
CA ALA A 64 -6.72 12.17 -3.65
C ALA A 64 -5.53 11.20 -3.56
N THR A 65 -5.63 10.05 -4.23
CA THR A 65 -4.55 9.06 -4.29
C THR A 65 -3.31 9.63 -4.97
N LEU A 66 -3.47 10.25 -6.14
CA LEU A 66 -2.35 10.88 -6.86
C LEU A 66 -1.71 12.00 -6.05
N ALA A 67 -2.48 12.82 -5.35
CA ALA A 67 -1.93 13.88 -4.50
C ALA A 67 -1.03 13.34 -3.37
N VAL A 68 -1.31 12.14 -2.84
CA VAL A 68 -0.41 11.48 -1.87
C VAL A 68 0.89 11.05 -2.55
N VAL A 69 0.81 10.40 -3.71
CA VAL A 69 2.01 9.94 -4.45
C VAL A 69 2.90 11.11 -4.85
N GLU A 70 2.31 12.18 -5.39
CA GLU A 70 3.03 13.41 -5.77
C GLU A 70 3.73 14.06 -4.59
N ARG A 71 3.06 14.14 -3.44
CA ARG A 71 3.67 14.69 -2.21
C ARG A 71 4.84 13.84 -1.73
N LEU A 72 4.69 12.51 -1.71
CA LEU A 72 5.78 11.60 -1.33
C LEU A 72 6.94 11.69 -2.32
N SER A 73 6.67 11.74 -3.62
CA SER A 73 7.66 11.93 -4.67
C SER A 73 8.45 13.23 -4.48
N ALA A 74 7.76 14.36 -4.24
CA ALA A 74 8.40 15.65 -4.03
C ALA A 74 9.25 15.71 -2.74
N GLN A 75 8.81 15.04 -1.67
CA GLN A 75 9.50 15.03 -0.38
C GLN A 75 10.73 14.11 -0.36
N LEU A 76 10.63 12.94 -0.97
CA LEU A 76 11.66 11.90 -0.92
C LEU A 76 12.62 11.94 -2.11
N MET A 77 12.18 12.52 -3.23
CA MET A 77 12.92 12.55 -4.51
C MET A 77 13.45 11.16 -4.90
N PRO A 78 12.57 10.15 -4.99
CA PRO A 78 12.98 8.80 -5.34
C PRO A 78 13.63 8.77 -6.72
N GLN A 79 14.54 7.82 -6.94
CA GLN A 79 15.02 7.50 -8.28
C GLN A 79 14.02 6.56 -8.97
N THR A 80 13.55 5.57 -8.23
CA THR A 80 12.60 4.56 -8.71
C THR A 80 11.32 4.61 -7.89
N ILE A 81 10.17 4.42 -8.55
CA ILE A 81 8.88 4.21 -7.89
C ILE A 81 8.31 2.87 -8.38
N ILE A 82 7.95 2.00 -7.45
CA ILE A 82 7.21 0.76 -7.74
C ILE A 82 5.75 0.96 -7.32
N SER A 83 4.81 0.81 -8.27
CA SER A 83 3.39 0.60 -7.98
C SER A 83 3.13 -0.91 -7.94
N LEU A 84 2.85 -1.42 -6.74
CA LEU A 84 2.89 -2.85 -6.42
C LEU A 84 1.54 -3.53 -6.70
N GLY A 85 1.10 -3.49 -7.97
CA GLY A 85 -0.14 -4.08 -8.45
C GLY A 85 -1.40 -3.32 -8.06
N ASP A 86 -2.51 -3.69 -8.68
CA ASP A 86 -3.81 -3.07 -8.50
C ASP A 86 -3.77 -1.53 -8.54
N SER A 87 -3.01 -1.00 -9.51
CA SER A 87 -2.88 0.44 -9.74
C SER A 87 -4.20 1.03 -10.22
N PHE A 88 -4.95 0.28 -11.02
CA PHE A 88 -6.28 0.62 -11.50
C PHE A 88 -7.34 -0.32 -10.93
N HIS A 89 -8.56 0.17 -10.75
CA HIS A 89 -9.61 -0.60 -10.08
C HIS A 89 -10.17 -1.74 -10.93
N ASP A 90 -10.16 -1.60 -12.23
CA ASP A 90 -10.54 -2.62 -13.21
C ASP A 90 -9.89 -2.34 -14.57
N ARG A 91 -9.95 -3.32 -15.48
CA ARG A 91 -9.39 -3.22 -16.84
C ARG A 91 -9.99 -2.10 -17.70
N ALA A 92 -11.16 -1.63 -17.38
CA ALA A 92 -11.82 -0.53 -18.09
C ALA A 92 -11.54 0.85 -17.46
N ALA A 93 -10.76 0.92 -16.39
CA ALA A 93 -10.42 2.17 -15.69
C ALA A 93 -9.72 3.15 -16.64
N GLU A 94 -8.87 2.65 -17.54
CA GLU A 94 -8.18 3.45 -18.55
C GLU A 94 -9.15 4.27 -19.40
N LEU A 95 -10.27 3.67 -19.83
CA LEU A 95 -11.28 4.34 -20.69
C LEU A 95 -12.06 5.42 -19.94
N ARG A 96 -12.03 5.40 -18.61
CA ARG A 96 -12.74 6.34 -17.74
C ARG A 96 -11.84 7.39 -17.12
N LEU A 97 -10.51 7.19 -17.22
CA LEU A 97 -9.52 8.07 -16.59
C LEU A 97 -9.58 9.47 -17.24
N PRO A 98 -9.91 10.53 -16.50
CA PRO A 98 -9.88 11.88 -17.00
C PRO A 98 -8.47 12.28 -17.47
N GLU A 99 -8.36 13.00 -18.58
CA GLU A 99 -7.08 13.43 -19.16
C GLU A 99 -6.21 14.18 -18.13
N ALA A 100 -6.81 15.03 -17.30
CA ALA A 100 -6.09 15.75 -16.25
C ALA A 100 -5.38 14.82 -15.26
N TYR A 101 -5.91 13.63 -14.98
CA TYR A 101 -5.24 12.62 -14.15
C TYR A 101 -4.21 11.82 -14.93
N ALA A 102 -4.47 11.52 -16.19
CA ALA A 102 -3.50 10.89 -17.09
C ALA A 102 -2.24 11.76 -17.25
N GLU A 103 -2.38 13.08 -17.39
CA GLU A 103 -1.25 14.02 -17.41
C GLU A 103 -0.43 13.99 -16.12
N ARG A 104 -1.07 13.94 -14.96
CA ARG A 104 -0.38 13.81 -13.66
C ARG A 104 0.41 12.51 -13.55
N ILE A 105 -0.18 11.40 -13.99
CA ILE A 105 0.50 10.09 -14.01
C ILE A 105 1.70 10.16 -14.96
N ARG A 106 1.55 10.67 -16.19
CA ARG A 106 2.66 10.83 -17.14
C ARG A 106 3.77 11.74 -16.60
N ALA A 107 3.43 12.76 -15.83
CA ALA A 107 4.43 13.59 -15.18
C ALA A 107 5.27 12.79 -14.16
N LEU A 108 4.63 11.94 -13.34
CA LEU A 108 5.31 11.05 -12.39
C LEU A 108 6.18 10.01 -13.11
N THR A 109 5.63 9.32 -14.11
CA THR A 109 6.33 8.26 -14.85
C THR A 109 7.49 8.80 -15.69
N SER A 110 7.44 10.06 -16.10
CA SER A 110 8.53 10.72 -16.81
C SER A 110 9.63 11.25 -15.88
N ALA A 111 9.28 11.57 -14.63
CA ALA A 111 10.22 12.12 -13.65
C ALA A 111 11.02 11.02 -12.91
N HIS A 112 10.53 9.79 -12.89
CA HIS A 112 11.10 8.67 -12.14
C HIS A 112 11.18 7.41 -13.01
N ASP A 113 12.09 6.49 -12.67
CA ASP A 113 12.03 5.11 -13.17
C ASP A 113 10.79 4.42 -12.54
N TRP A 114 9.66 4.48 -13.26
CA TRP A 114 8.39 3.97 -12.77
C TRP A 114 8.15 2.54 -13.23
N ILE A 115 7.87 1.67 -12.26
CA ILE A 115 7.58 0.27 -12.50
C ILE A 115 6.15 -0.03 -12.07
N TRP A 116 5.34 -0.50 -13.00
CA TRP A 116 4.03 -1.06 -12.73
C TRP A 116 4.18 -2.57 -12.50
N VAL A 117 3.97 -3.04 -11.28
CA VAL A 117 3.82 -4.47 -11.02
C VAL A 117 2.40 -4.87 -11.40
N GLU A 118 2.27 -5.96 -12.17
CA GLU A 118 0.98 -6.48 -12.58
C GLU A 118 0.12 -6.88 -11.37
N GLY A 119 -1.16 -6.46 -11.36
CA GLY A 119 -2.15 -6.81 -10.35
C GLY A 119 -3.21 -7.75 -10.91
N ASN A 120 -4.07 -8.27 -10.04
CA ASN A 120 -5.19 -9.10 -10.49
C ASN A 120 -6.35 -8.26 -11.07
N HIS A 121 -6.45 -6.99 -10.72
CA HIS A 121 -7.40 -6.02 -11.29
C HIS A 121 -6.90 -5.37 -12.57
N ASP A 122 -5.59 -5.18 -12.72
CA ASP A 122 -4.92 -4.53 -13.84
C ASP A 122 -3.68 -5.30 -14.30
N PRO A 123 -3.84 -6.50 -14.88
CA PRO A 123 -2.71 -7.32 -15.34
C PRO A 123 -1.92 -6.67 -16.48
N ASP A 124 -2.50 -5.72 -17.20
CA ASP A 124 -1.92 -5.00 -18.32
C ASP A 124 -1.95 -3.48 -18.06
N PRO A 125 -0.98 -2.92 -17.31
CA PRO A 125 -0.95 -1.49 -17.04
C PRO A 125 -0.87 -0.65 -18.34
N PRO A 126 -1.55 0.52 -18.40
CA PRO A 126 -1.67 1.31 -19.63
C PRO A 126 -0.31 1.85 -20.12
N ALA A 127 0.19 1.33 -21.23
CA ALA A 127 1.49 1.72 -21.81
C ALA A 127 1.58 3.23 -22.16
N HIS A 128 0.46 3.88 -22.50
CA HIS A 128 0.43 5.31 -22.86
C HIS A 128 0.60 6.25 -21.66
N LEU A 129 0.57 5.73 -20.43
CA LEU A 129 0.85 6.49 -19.21
C LEU A 129 2.34 6.49 -18.84
N GLY A 130 3.19 5.82 -19.62
CA GLY A 130 4.63 5.71 -19.36
C GLY A 130 4.98 4.71 -18.26
N GLY A 131 6.27 4.61 -17.94
CA GLY A 131 6.80 3.56 -17.07
C GLY A 131 6.95 2.22 -17.78
N ARG A 132 7.28 1.16 -17.04
CA ARG A 132 7.35 -0.21 -17.56
C ARG A 132 6.57 -1.18 -16.69
N ALA A 133 5.99 -2.21 -17.30
CA ALA A 133 5.27 -3.28 -16.60
C ALA A 133 6.18 -4.46 -16.29
N GLU A 134 6.03 -5.03 -15.09
CA GLU A 134 6.77 -6.19 -14.62
C GLU A 134 5.84 -7.08 -13.77
N LYS A 135 5.99 -8.40 -13.83
CA LYS A 135 5.29 -9.31 -12.91
C LYS A 135 5.89 -9.29 -11.52
N THR A 136 7.22 -9.22 -11.47
CA THR A 136 8.00 -9.29 -10.24
C THR A 136 9.27 -8.49 -10.43
N VAL A 137 9.61 -7.67 -9.45
CA VAL A 137 10.87 -6.91 -9.43
C VAL A 137 11.77 -7.51 -8.35
N ARG A 138 13.04 -7.76 -8.69
CA ARG A 138 14.05 -8.20 -7.73
C ARG A 138 15.12 -7.12 -7.59
N LEU A 139 15.37 -6.68 -6.36
CA LEU A 139 16.40 -5.70 -6.05
C LEU A 139 17.11 -6.10 -4.76
N GLY A 140 18.40 -6.41 -4.85
CA GLY A 140 19.15 -6.96 -3.71
C GLY A 140 18.45 -8.21 -3.13
N PRO A 141 18.26 -8.27 -1.81
CA PRO A 141 17.59 -9.40 -1.16
C PRO A 141 16.05 -9.31 -1.21
N LEU A 142 15.49 -8.22 -1.77
CA LEU A 142 14.06 -8.00 -1.78
C LEU A 142 13.41 -8.38 -3.11
N VAL A 143 12.18 -8.88 -3.00
CA VAL A 143 11.32 -9.29 -4.11
C VAL A 143 9.98 -8.57 -3.99
N PHE A 144 9.60 -7.84 -5.03
CA PHE A 144 8.37 -7.05 -5.10
C PHE A 144 7.39 -7.71 -6.06
N ARG A 145 6.21 -8.06 -5.57
CA ARG A 145 5.12 -8.65 -6.35
C ARG A 145 3.76 -8.26 -5.76
N HIS A 146 2.69 -8.39 -6.52
CA HIS A 146 1.37 -8.02 -6.04
C HIS A 146 0.84 -9.01 -4.98
N GLU A 147 0.69 -10.28 -5.34
CA GLU A 147 0.16 -11.31 -4.46
C GLU A 147 1.27 -11.99 -3.64
N PRO A 148 1.09 -12.20 -2.32
CA PRO A 148 2.09 -12.87 -1.51
C PRO A 148 2.20 -14.37 -1.86
N GLU A 149 3.44 -14.83 -2.09
CA GLU A 149 3.78 -16.24 -2.31
C GLU A 149 4.54 -16.87 -1.14
N GLY A 150 4.90 -16.05 -0.13
CA GLY A 150 5.59 -16.52 1.08
C GLY A 150 7.11 -16.65 0.95
N GLU A 151 7.72 -16.06 -0.08
CA GLU A 151 9.17 -16.03 -0.28
C GLU A 151 9.83 -15.12 0.76
N ALA A 152 11.04 -15.49 1.24
CA ALA A 152 11.82 -14.59 2.09
C ALA A 152 12.29 -13.36 1.31
N GLY A 153 12.26 -12.19 1.94
CA GLY A 153 12.53 -10.90 1.29
C GLY A 153 11.35 -10.34 0.49
N GLU A 154 10.19 -10.99 0.55
CA GLU A 154 9.01 -10.57 -0.21
C GLU A 154 8.38 -9.29 0.36
N VAL A 155 8.06 -8.36 -0.54
CA VAL A 155 7.21 -7.19 -0.34
C VAL A 155 6.00 -7.32 -1.26
N SER A 156 4.81 -7.44 -0.70
CA SER A 156 3.56 -7.64 -1.45
C SER A 156 2.46 -6.67 -1.04
N GLY A 157 1.40 -6.61 -1.85
CA GLY A 157 0.17 -5.87 -1.60
C GLY A 157 -1.04 -6.79 -1.38
N HIS A 158 -2.12 -6.58 -2.16
CA HIS A 158 -3.29 -7.43 -2.35
C HIS A 158 -4.19 -7.63 -1.11
N LEU A 159 -3.64 -7.97 0.05
CA LEU A 159 -4.42 -8.29 1.26
C LEU A 159 -4.90 -7.05 2.01
N HIS A 160 -4.42 -5.86 1.69
CA HIS A 160 -4.79 -4.59 2.33
C HIS A 160 -4.84 -4.68 3.87
N PRO A 161 -3.73 -4.93 4.57
CA PRO A 161 -3.72 -5.20 6.01
C PRO A 161 -4.29 -4.05 6.84
N VAL A 162 -5.15 -4.41 7.80
CA VAL A 162 -5.75 -3.50 8.77
C VAL A 162 -5.56 -4.05 10.17
N ALA A 163 -4.92 -3.28 11.03
CA ALA A 163 -4.84 -3.56 12.46
C ALA A 163 -6.09 -3.03 13.18
N LYS A 164 -6.65 -3.83 14.09
CA LYS A 164 -7.70 -3.44 15.00
C LYS A 164 -7.18 -3.53 16.43
N VAL A 165 -7.33 -2.46 17.18
CA VAL A 165 -6.85 -2.35 18.57
C VAL A 165 -7.91 -1.76 19.49
N LYS A 166 -7.78 -2.01 20.79
CA LYS A 166 -8.61 -1.38 21.80
C LYS A 166 -8.20 0.08 21.96
N GLY A 167 -9.12 1.00 21.66
CA GLY A 167 -8.97 2.42 21.94
C GLY A 167 -9.73 2.86 23.18
N ARG A 168 -9.64 4.14 23.54
CA ARG A 168 -10.44 4.73 24.61
C ARG A 168 -11.93 4.76 24.21
N GLY A 169 -12.74 3.91 24.84
CA GLY A 169 -14.20 3.84 24.62
C GLY A 169 -14.67 3.08 23.37
N ARG A 170 -13.81 2.83 22.37
CA ARG A 170 -14.15 2.06 21.17
C ARG A 170 -12.94 1.39 20.56
N ASN A 171 -13.15 0.35 19.76
CA ASN A 171 -12.08 -0.25 18.97
C ASN A 171 -11.74 0.66 17.78
N VAL A 172 -10.46 0.73 17.46
CA VAL A 172 -9.92 1.53 16.36
C VAL A 172 -9.37 0.59 15.29
N ARG A 173 -9.71 0.82 14.02
CA ARG A 173 -9.12 0.14 12.86
C ARG A 173 -8.22 1.13 12.13
N ARG A 174 -7.04 0.68 11.75
CA ARG A 174 -6.07 1.47 10.96
C ARG A 174 -5.43 0.58 9.91
N ARG A 175 -5.25 1.10 8.70
CA ARG A 175 -4.36 0.49 7.71
C ARG A 175 -2.99 0.29 8.34
N CYS A 176 -2.27 -0.75 7.97
CA CYS A 176 -0.96 -1.03 8.53
C CYS A 176 -0.11 -1.79 7.51
N PHE A 177 1.20 -1.75 7.69
CA PHE A 177 2.07 -2.77 7.14
C PHE A 177 2.03 -3.98 8.08
N ALA A 178 2.13 -5.18 7.53
CA ALA A 178 2.22 -6.42 8.30
C ALA A 178 3.52 -7.14 7.95
N SER A 179 4.35 -7.49 8.94
CA SER A 179 5.65 -8.12 8.69
C SER A 179 6.02 -9.09 9.80
N ASP A 180 6.74 -10.16 9.44
CA ASP A 180 7.43 -11.07 10.34
C ASP A 180 8.96 -10.87 10.35
N GLY A 181 9.46 -9.84 9.65
CA GLY A 181 10.88 -9.57 9.46
C GLY A 181 11.50 -10.30 8.27
N ALA A 182 10.85 -11.36 7.76
CA ALA A 182 11.26 -12.04 6.54
C ALA A 182 10.37 -11.66 5.34
N ARG A 183 9.11 -11.26 5.59
CA ARG A 183 8.10 -10.87 4.60
C ARG A 183 7.39 -9.62 5.03
N LEU A 184 6.83 -8.90 4.05
CA LEU A 184 6.08 -7.66 4.28
C LEU A 184 4.86 -7.60 3.36
N VAL A 185 3.68 -7.35 3.94
CA VAL A 185 2.48 -7.00 3.19
C VAL A 185 2.17 -5.51 3.42
N MET A 186 2.05 -4.77 2.33
CA MET A 186 1.81 -3.33 2.34
C MET A 186 0.32 -3.00 2.50
N PRO A 187 -0.02 -1.86 3.12
CA PRO A 187 -1.38 -1.34 3.09
C PRO A 187 -1.73 -0.80 1.70
N ALA A 188 -3.00 -0.91 1.32
CA ALA A 188 -3.50 -0.20 0.16
C ALA A 188 -3.37 1.32 0.37
N LEU A 189 -2.79 2.03 -0.61
CA LEU A 189 -2.67 3.48 -0.56
C LEU A 189 -3.93 4.17 -1.08
N GLY A 190 -4.63 3.54 -2.02
CA GLY A 190 -5.81 4.08 -2.69
C GLY A 190 -6.92 4.54 -1.74
N ALA A 191 -7.59 5.63 -2.11
CA ALA A 191 -8.78 6.10 -1.42
C ALA A 191 -9.93 5.09 -1.57
N PHE A 192 -10.80 4.99 -0.53
CA PHE A 192 -11.94 4.06 -0.47
C PHE A 192 -11.58 2.57 -0.56
N THR A 193 -10.32 2.20 -0.36
CA THR A 193 -9.93 0.79 -0.24
C THR A 193 -10.33 0.25 1.13
N GLY A 194 -10.98 -0.91 1.14
CA GLY A 194 -11.21 -1.70 2.35
C GLY A 194 -9.91 -2.37 2.80
N GLY A 195 -10.02 -3.29 3.76
CA GLY A 195 -8.87 -4.09 4.18
C GLY A 195 -9.26 -5.24 5.08
N LEU A 196 -8.47 -6.29 5.06
CA LEU A 196 -8.60 -7.45 5.93
C LEU A 196 -7.92 -7.20 7.28
N ASN A 197 -8.54 -7.69 8.33
CA ASN A 197 -7.90 -7.72 9.64
C ASN A 197 -6.64 -8.59 9.59
N VAL A 198 -5.52 -8.11 10.13
CA VAL A 198 -4.24 -8.86 10.13
C VAL A 198 -4.31 -10.19 10.92
N LEU A 199 -5.39 -10.44 11.65
CA LEU A 199 -5.68 -11.72 12.29
C LEU A 199 -6.62 -12.63 11.46
N ASP A 200 -6.95 -12.23 10.21
CA ASP A 200 -7.65 -13.10 9.27
C ASP A 200 -6.76 -14.27 8.85
N GLU A 201 -7.38 -15.41 8.52
CA GLU A 201 -6.67 -16.64 8.13
C GLU A 201 -5.75 -16.48 6.92
N ALA A 202 -6.06 -15.51 6.03
CA ALA A 202 -5.24 -15.18 4.87
C ALA A 202 -3.82 -14.74 5.29
N PHE A 203 -3.71 -13.99 6.38
CA PHE A 203 -2.41 -13.59 6.91
C PHE A 203 -1.67 -14.74 7.61
N GLY A 204 -2.39 -15.69 8.20
CA GLY A 204 -1.79 -16.88 8.80
C GLY A 204 -1.03 -17.77 7.80
N LYS A 205 -1.44 -17.73 6.51
CA LYS A 205 -0.73 -18.41 5.44
C LYS A 205 0.58 -17.73 5.06
N VAL A 206 0.62 -16.39 5.14
CA VAL A 206 1.81 -15.58 4.82
C VAL A 206 2.76 -15.55 6.01
N PHE A 207 2.25 -15.45 7.24
CA PHE A 207 3.00 -15.27 8.47
C PHE A 207 2.68 -16.38 9.49
N PRO A 208 3.14 -17.62 9.27
CA PRO A 208 2.78 -18.77 10.12
C PRO A 208 3.23 -18.64 11.57
N GLU A 209 4.33 -17.93 11.84
CA GLU A 209 4.86 -17.71 13.19
C GLU A 209 4.31 -16.40 13.83
N GLY A 210 3.36 -15.74 13.17
CA GLY A 210 2.79 -14.46 13.60
C GLY A 210 3.44 -13.25 12.95
N LEU A 211 2.91 -12.08 13.27
CA LEU A 211 3.32 -10.82 12.64
C LEU A 211 3.38 -9.65 13.62
N THR A 212 4.10 -8.62 13.21
CA THR A 212 4.06 -7.27 13.77
C THR A 212 3.30 -6.37 12.80
N ALA A 213 2.36 -5.58 13.31
CA ALA A 213 1.64 -4.60 12.51
C ALA A 213 2.23 -3.19 12.75
N PHE A 214 2.49 -2.46 11.66
CA PHE A 214 2.95 -1.09 11.67
C PHE A 214 1.77 -0.19 11.26
N ALA A 215 0.98 0.21 12.25
CA ALA A 215 -0.31 0.88 12.03
C ALA A 215 -0.12 2.35 11.66
N LEU A 216 -0.83 2.77 10.62
CA LEU A 216 -0.78 4.15 10.12
C LEU A 216 -1.57 5.07 11.04
N GLY A 217 -0.91 6.09 11.57
CA GLY A 217 -1.51 7.15 12.35
C GLY A 217 -1.33 8.50 11.69
N GLU A 218 -1.79 9.53 12.36
CA GLU A 218 -1.66 10.91 11.90
C GLU A 218 -0.21 11.36 12.07
N GLY A 219 0.53 11.45 10.95
CA GLY A 219 1.92 11.87 10.88
C GLY A 219 2.95 10.90 11.48
N LYS A 220 2.57 9.69 11.90
CA LYS A 220 3.49 8.66 12.40
C LYS A 220 2.96 7.24 12.25
N VAL A 221 3.85 6.26 12.38
CA VAL A 221 3.54 4.84 12.34
C VAL A 221 3.72 4.26 13.74
N PHE A 222 2.77 3.41 14.17
CA PHE A 222 2.79 2.76 15.47
C PHE A 222 3.08 1.27 15.33
N VAL A 223 4.07 0.79 16.05
CA VAL A 223 4.40 -0.64 16.08
C VAL A 223 3.49 -1.35 17.07
N LEU A 224 2.79 -2.38 16.62
CA LEU A 224 1.83 -3.16 17.38
C LEU A 224 2.22 -4.65 17.36
N SER A 225 2.47 -5.24 18.51
CA SER A 225 2.70 -6.67 18.65
C SER A 225 1.38 -7.47 18.65
N GLY A 226 1.46 -8.77 18.34
CA GLY A 226 0.29 -9.65 18.23
C GLY A 226 -0.67 -9.60 19.43
N GLY A 227 -0.17 -9.49 20.66
CA GLY A 227 -0.99 -9.44 21.89
C GLY A 227 -1.86 -8.18 22.03
N SER A 228 -1.60 -7.11 21.26
CA SER A 228 -2.40 -5.88 21.26
C SER A 228 -3.46 -5.84 20.14
N LEU A 229 -3.43 -6.80 19.21
CA LEU A 229 -4.32 -6.88 18.08
C LEU A 229 -5.64 -7.58 18.43
N LEU A 230 -6.73 -7.13 17.86
CA LEU A 230 -8.07 -7.68 18.04
C LEU A 230 -8.59 -8.24 16.72
N GLY A 231 -9.11 -9.45 16.74
CA GLY A 231 -9.82 -10.05 15.62
C GLY A 231 -11.18 -9.37 15.33
N ASP A 232 -11.73 -9.63 14.17
CA ASP A 232 -13.11 -9.28 13.89
C ASP A 232 -14.06 -10.32 14.50
N VAL A 233 -15.19 -9.85 15.04
CA VAL A 233 -16.22 -10.75 15.54
C VAL A 233 -16.86 -11.46 14.33
N PRO A 234 -16.98 -12.79 14.33
CA PRO A 234 -17.65 -13.52 13.27
C PRO A 234 -19.07 -12.95 13.02
N ARG A 235 -19.44 -12.75 11.77
CA ARG A 235 -20.72 -12.14 11.34
C ARG A 235 -21.99 -12.88 11.84
N GLY A 236 -21.86 -13.94 12.62
CA GLY A 236 -22.98 -14.70 13.21
C GLY A 236 -23.18 -14.51 14.72
N ALA A 237 -22.26 -13.80 15.42
CA ALA A 237 -22.29 -13.70 16.88
C ALA A 237 -23.08 -12.48 17.43
N GLN A 238 -23.62 -11.61 16.56
CA GLN A 238 -24.27 -10.37 17.01
C GLN A 238 -25.79 -10.49 17.36
N TRP A 239 -26.37 -11.67 17.25
CA TRP A 239 -27.80 -11.87 17.56
C TRP A 239 -27.99 -13.01 18.55
N LYS A 240 -27.54 -12.84 19.79
CA LYS A 240 -28.07 -13.54 20.98
C LYS A 240 -28.27 -12.48 22.05
N LEU A 241 -29.44 -11.85 22.01
CA LEU A 241 -30.10 -11.24 23.14
C LEU A 241 -31.07 -12.23 23.71
#